data_3d17e7b888fa2b1c53e1b5756056339a
#
_entry.id   3d17e7b888fa2b1c53e1b5756056339a
#
_cell.length_a   1.000
_cell.length_b   1.000
_cell.length_c   1.000
_cell.angle_alpha   90.00
_cell.angle_beta   90.00
_cell.angle_gamma   90.00
#
_symmetry.space_group_name_H-M   'P 1'
#
loop_
_entity.id
_entity.type
_entity.pdbx_description
1 polymer ?
#
loop_
_entity_poly.entity_id
_entity_poly.type
_entity_poly.pdbx_seq_one_letter_code
_entity_poly.pdbx_strand_id
1 'polypeptide(L)'
;TEVHQEYETTKKFIDNFPDSKNDYAPHEKSMKLMPLATHIVEIVGWPEIMLNTEKLDFAAGDYKPLHFTSREELKAKLDEFYAKSQNALSQLSEDGLNGKWAMYMGDQLLADFTKYSAIRHALNQLTHHRAQLGVYYRLTDIPVPGSYGPSADEQYM
;
A
#
# COMPACT_ATOMS: atom_id res chain seq x y z
N THR A 1 -7.36 -5.99 -13.04
CA THR A 1 -8.46 -6.47 -12.14
C THR A 1 -7.98 -6.58 -10.69
N GLU A 2 -6.89 -7.32 -10.38
CA GLU A 2 -6.42 -7.54 -9.00
C GLU A 2 -6.05 -6.23 -8.29
N VAL A 3 -5.26 -5.35 -8.89
CA VAL A 3 -4.90 -4.04 -8.31
C VAL A 3 -6.15 -3.20 -8.03
N HIS A 4 -7.19 -3.27 -8.87
CA HIS A 4 -8.45 -2.59 -8.62
C HIS A 4 -9.20 -3.15 -7.41
N GLN A 5 -9.28 -4.48 -7.28
CA GLN A 5 -9.93 -5.12 -6.14
C GLN A 5 -9.24 -4.77 -4.82
N GLU A 6 -7.90 -4.77 -4.82
CA GLU A 6 -7.11 -4.39 -3.65
C GLU A 6 -7.27 -2.90 -3.29
N TYR A 7 -7.36 -2.01 -4.30
CA TYR A 7 -7.66 -0.60 -4.08
C TYR A 7 -9.04 -0.42 -3.44
N GLU A 8 -10.11 -1.04 -3.98
CA GLU A 8 -11.46 -0.91 -3.42
C GLU A 8 -11.53 -1.41 -1.97
N THR A 9 -10.85 -2.53 -1.69
CA THR A 9 -10.76 -3.04 -0.31
C THR A 9 -10.00 -2.06 0.58
N THR A 10 -8.86 -1.53 0.12
CA THR A 10 -8.06 -0.56 0.89
C THR A 10 -8.83 0.72 1.15
N LYS A 11 -9.60 1.19 0.18
CA LYS A 11 -10.44 2.39 0.31
C LYS A 11 -11.43 2.27 1.47
N LYS A 12 -12.09 1.12 1.64
CA LYS A 12 -12.97 0.88 2.80
C LYS A 12 -12.24 1.05 4.13
N PHE A 13 -11.00 0.55 4.22
CA PHE A 13 -10.19 0.71 5.43
C PHE A 13 -9.83 2.18 5.67
N ILE A 14 -9.42 2.91 4.64
CA ILE A 14 -9.08 4.34 4.76
C ILE A 14 -10.32 5.19 5.05
N ASP A 15 -11.51 4.84 4.52
CA ASP A 15 -12.77 5.52 4.83
C ASP A 15 -13.14 5.43 6.33
N ASN A 16 -12.73 4.36 7.02
CA ASN A 16 -12.92 4.18 8.46
C ASN A 16 -11.78 4.76 9.31
N PHE A 17 -10.75 5.38 8.70
CA PHE A 17 -9.58 5.86 9.44
C PHE A 17 -9.96 6.93 10.48
N PRO A 18 -9.57 6.77 11.78
CA PRO A 18 -9.92 7.68 12.86
C PRO A 18 -8.86 8.77 13.06
N ASP A 19 -9.08 9.98 12.59
CA ASP A 19 -8.13 11.11 12.74
C ASP A 19 -7.72 11.40 14.21
N SER A 20 -8.56 11.03 15.16
CA SER A 20 -8.26 11.23 16.59
C SER A 20 -7.23 10.25 17.17
N LYS A 21 -6.79 9.25 16.40
CA LYS A 21 -5.92 8.15 16.86
C LYS A 21 -4.60 8.04 16.09
N ASN A 22 -4.17 9.11 15.42
CA ASN A 22 -2.96 9.13 14.57
C ASN A 22 -1.72 8.54 15.25
N ASP A 23 -1.55 8.80 16.54
CA ASP A 23 -0.39 8.37 17.33
C ASP A 23 -0.57 7.03 18.05
N TYR A 24 -1.72 6.37 17.87
CA TYR A 24 -1.94 5.06 18.49
C TYR A 24 -0.96 4.01 17.95
N ALA A 25 -0.41 3.20 18.84
CA ALA A 25 0.35 2.00 18.53
C ALA A 25 0.04 0.91 19.57
N PRO A 26 -0.15 -0.36 19.17
CA PRO A 26 -0.48 -1.44 20.10
C PRO A 26 0.71 -1.86 20.98
N HIS A 27 1.93 -1.48 20.60
CA HIS A 27 3.16 -1.76 21.31
C HIS A 27 4.20 -0.66 20.99
N GLU A 28 5.14 -0.39 21.91
CA GLU A 28 6.18 0.63 21.73
C GLU A 28 7.07 0.45 20.49
N LYS A 29 7.25 -0.80 20.03
CA LYS A 29 8.01 -1.16 18.82
C LYS A 29 7.16 -1.18 17.55
N SER A 30 5.85 -1.00 17.67
CA SER A 30 4.94 -1.01 16.52
C SER A 30 4.91 0.36 15.84
N MET A 31 4.68 0.35 14.53
CA MET A 31 4.39 1.57 13.78
C MET A 31 3.13 2.23 14.32
N LYS A 32 3.10 3.55 14.40
CA LYS A 32 1.88 4.29 14.76
C LYS A 32 0.82 4.18 13.67
N LEU A 33 -0.44 4.42 14.02
CA LEU A 33 -1.59 4.23 13.13
C LEU A 33 -1.49 5.08 11.85
N MET A 34 -1.21 6.38 11.96
CA MET A 34 -1.10 7.25 10.78
C MET A 34 0.09 6.87 9.88
N PRO A 35 1.31 6.65 10.37
CA PRO A 35 2.41 6.10 9.56
C PRO A 35 2.08 4.78 8.87
N LEU A 36 1.37 3.86 9.54
CA LEU A 36 0.94 2.59 8.94
C LEU A 36 -0.04 2.82 7.78
N ALA A 37 -1.05 3.66 7.98
CA ALA A 37 -2.01 4.01 6.94
C ALA A 37 -1.34 4.76 5.77
N THR A 38 -0.39 5.66 6.06
CA THR A 38 0.42 6.35 5.04
C THR A 38 1.17 5.35 4.19
N HIS A 39 1.85 4.38 4.83
CA HIS A 39 2.59 3.36 4.11
C HIS A 39 1.69 2.47 3.24
N ILE A 40 0.49 2.11 3.72
CA ILE A 40 -0.51 1.39 2.93
C ILE A 40 -0.88 2.18 1.66
N VAL A 41 -1.10 3.48 1.79
CA VAL A 41 -1.41 4.36 0.64
C VAL A 41 -0.23 4.44 -0.34
N GLU A 42 1.01 4.56 0.16
CA GLU A 42 2.22 4.54 -0.67
C GLU A 42 2.33 3.27 -1.51
N ILE A 43 2.05 2.11 -0.92
CA ILE A 43 2.13 0.81 -1.61
C ILE A 43 1.20 0.75 -2.82
N VAL A 44 0.04 1.41 -2.79
CA VAL A 44 -0.87 1.47 -3.95
C VAL A 44 -0.24 2.19 -5.14
N GLY A 45 0.70 3.10 -4.90
CA GLY A 45 1.48 3.79 -5.93
C GLY A 45 2.71 3.01 -6.45
N TRP A 46 3.15 1.96 -5.75
CA TRP A 46 4.36 1.24 -6.12
C TRP A 46 4.32 0.60 -7.52
N PRO A 47 3.19 0.04 -8.01
CA PRO A 47 3.13 -0.48 -9.37
C PRO A 47 3.52 0.54 -10.44
N GLU A 48 3.12 1.80 -10.30
CA GLU A 48 3.53 2.88 -11.21
C GLU A 48 5.05 3.05 -11.23
N ILE A 49 5.69 3.12 -10.07
CA ILE A 49 7.14 3.26 -9.92
C ILE A 49 7.85 2.04 -10.54
N MET A 50 7.42 0.82 -10.18
CA MET A 50 8.02 -0.43 -10.64
C MET A 50 7.92 -0.62 -12.16
N LEU A 51 6.85 -0.11 -12.78
CA LEU A 51 6.65 -0.20 -14.23
C LEU A 51 7.45 0.84 -15.00
N ASN A 52 7.60 2.05 -14.46
CA ASN A 52 8.24 3.19 -15.13
C ASN A 52 9.75 3.31 -14.85
N THR A 53 10.29 2.49 -13.94
CA THR A 53 11.72 2.48 -13.60
C THR A 53 12.31 1.09 -13.75
N GLU A 54 13.63 0.99 -13.67
CA GLU A 54 14.36 -0.30 -13.65
C GLU A 54 14.82 -0.67 -12.23
N LYS A 55 14.91 0.33 -11.35
CA LYS A 55 15.38 0.14 -9.97
C LYS A 55 14.85 1.22 -9.05
N LEU A 56 14.94 0.95 -7.76
CA LEU A 56 14.83 1.91 -6.66
C LEU A 56 16.10 1.82 -5.80
N ASP A 57 16.79 2.94 -5.59
CA ASP A 57 17.98 3.00 -4.75
C ASP A 57 17.72 3.93 -3.54
N PHE A 58 17.62 3.33 -2.37
CA PHE A 58 17.36 4.07 -1.13
C PHE A 58 18.51 5.02 -0.75
N ALA A 59 19.77 4.67 -1.08
CA ALA A 59 20.92 5.52 -0.80
C ALA A 59 21.00 6.73 -1.74
N ALA A 60 20.44 6.64 -2.95
CA ALA A 60 20.34 7.75 -3.88
C ALA A 60 19.24 8.75 -3.52
N GLY A 61 18.37 8.40 -2.56
CA GLY A 61 17.23 9.23 -2.17
C GLY A 61 16.03 9.13 -3.12
N ASP A 62 15.94 8.04 -3.87
CA ASP A 62 14.82 7.77 -4.79
C ASP A 62 13.49 7.60 -4.05
N TYR A 63 13.54 7.24 -2.76
CA TYR A 63 12.38 7.12 -1.91
C TYR A 63 12.38 8.16 -0.80
N LYS A 64 11.28 8.88 -0.69
CA LYS A 64 11.01 9.83 0.40
C LYS A 64 9.68 9.46 1.03
N PRO A 65 9.66 9.01 2.30
CA PRO A 65 8.43 8.70 3.00
C PRO A 65 7.47 9.89 2.99
N LEU A 66 6.20 9.62 2.73
CA LEU A 66 5.15 10.63 2.86
C LEU A 66 4.75 10.81 4.32
N HIS A 67 4.21 11.98 4.64
CA HIS A 67 3.69 12.31 5.95
C HIS A 67 2.30 12.92 5.79
N PHE A 68 1.28 12.20 6.25
CA PHE A 68 -0.09 12.68 6.30
C PHE A 68 -0.51 12.92 7.74
N THR A 69 -1.52 13.76 7.92
CA THR A 69 -2.07 14.13 9.22
C THR A 69 -3.56 13.90 9.34
N SER A 70 -4.23 13.63 8.21
CA SER A 70 -5.69 13.45 8.15
C SER A 70 -6.12 12.33 7.21
N ARG A 71 -7.30 11.78 7.48
CA ARG A 71 -7.98 10.81 6.61
C ARG A 71 -8.20 11.36 5.20
N GLU A 72 -8.55 12.64 5.08
CA GLU A 72 -8.81 13.26 3.77
C GLU A 72 -7.54 13.31 2.89
N GLU A 73 -6.37 13.57 3.50
CA GLU A 73 -5.09 13.48 2.79
C GLU A 73 -4.79 12.05 2.33
N LEU A 74 -5.04 11.05 3.20
CA LEU A 74 -4.89 9.63 2.85
C LEU A 74 -5.79 9.26 1.67
N LYS A 75 -7.07 9.65 1.70
CA LYS A 75 -8.05 9.36 0.63
C LYS A 75 -7.64 9.98 -0.69
N ALA A 76 -7.34 11.27 -0.69
CA ALA A 76 -6.95 11.99 -1.90
C ALA A 76 -5.70 11.37 -2.55
N LYS A 77 -4.72 10.98 -1.73
CA LYS A 77 -3.48 10.38 -2.22
C LYS A 77 -3.67 8.92 -2.67
N LEU A 78 -4.54 8.17 -1.99
CA LEU A 78 -4.92 6.81 -2.39
C LEU A 78 -5.51 6.81 -3.80
N ASP A 79 -6.47 7.71 -4.07
CA ASP A 79 -7.12 7.84 -5.37
C ASP A 79 -6.11 8.27 -6.46
N GLU A 80 -5.23 9.22 -6.15
CA GLU A 80 -4.16 9.67 -7.06
C GLU A 80 -3.21 8.52 -7.43
N PHE A 81 -2.72 7.78 -6.43
CA PHE A 81 -1.77 6.68 -6.63
C PHE A 81 -2.40 5.52 -7.38
N TYR A 82 -3.66 5.20 -7.08
CA TYR A 82 -4.39 4.20 -7.82
C TYR A 82 -4.53 4.58 -9.30
N ALA A 83 -4.91 5.83 -9.61
CA ALA A 83 -5.04 6.29 -10.98
C ALA A 83 -3.71 6.20 -11.76
N LYS A 84 -2.58 6.57 -11.14
CA LYS A 84 -1.24 6.43 -11.72
C LYS A 84 -0.87 4.97 -11.99
N SER A 85 -1.08 4.10 -11.01
CA SER A 85 -0.81 2.66 -11.14
C SER A 85 -1.68 2.00 -12.23
N GLN A 86 -2.96 2.36 -12.31
CA GLN A 86 -3.85 1.89 -13.37
C GLN A 86 -3.42 2.36 -14.75
N ASN A 87 -3.03 3.63 -14.89
CA ASN A 87 -2.52 4.16 -16.14
C ASN A 87 -1.26 3.41 -16.60
N ALA A 88 -0.28 3.21 -15.71
CA ALA A 88 0.94 2.48 -16.02
C ALA A 88 0.66 1.02 -16.42
N LEU A 89 -0.25 0.34 -15.71
CA LEU A 89 -0.67 -1.03 -16.04
C LEU A 89 -1.39 -1.12 -17.38
N SER A 90 -2.20 -0.12 -17.75
CA SER A 90 -2.95 -0.12 -19.01
C SER A 90 -2.05 0.01 -20.26
N GLN A 91 -0.85 0.54 -20.10
CA GLN A 91 0.14 0.71 -21.16
C GLN A 91 1.12 -0.45 -21.28
N LEU A 92 1.06 -1.40 -20.34
CA LEU A 92 2.00 -2.51 -20.27
C LEU A 92 1.56 -3.66 -21.17
N SER A 93 2.48 -4.17 -22.00
CA SER A 93 2.30 -5.43 -22.70
C SER A 93 2.61 -6.64 -21.80
N GLU A 94 2.11 -7.83 -22.15
CA GLU A 94 2.44 -9.06 -21.40
C GLU A 94 3.94 -9.30 -21.34
N ASP A 95 4.67 -9.06 -22.43
CA ASP A 95 6.13 -9.17 -22.47
C ASP A 95 6.82 -8.18 -21.55
N GLY A 96 6.24 -6.99 -21.34
CA GLY A 96 6.75 -5.98 -20.43
C GLY A 96 6.80 -6.43 -18.97
N LEU A 97 5.95 -7.39 -18.58
CA LEU A 97 5.97 -8.00 -17.24
C LEU A 97 7.24 -8.81 -16.94
N ASN A 98 7.95 -9.27 -18.00
CA ASN A 98 9.22 -10.00 -17.86
C ASN A 98 10.43 -9.08 -17.64
N GLY A 99 10.25 -7.76 -17.83
CA GLY A 99 11.29 -6.77 -17.58
C GLY A 99 11.79 -6.86 -16.13
N LYS A 100 13.08 -6.52 -15.92
CA LYS A 100 13.70 -6.55 -14.59
C LYS A 100 13.38 -5.29 -13.80
N TRP A 101 13.32 -5.44 -12.48
CA TRP A 101 13.26 -4.35 -11.52
C TRP A 101 13.96 -4.76 -10.23
N ALA A 102 14.74 -3.86 -9.61
CA ALA A 102 15.54 -4.22 -8.44
C ALA A 102 15.53 -3.11 -7.38
N MET A 103 15.74 -3.50 -6.13
CA MET A 103 15.95 -2.58 -5.01
C MET A 103 17.40 -2.61 -4.56
N TYR A 104 17.95 -1.41 -4.29
CA TYR A 104 19.33 -1.22 -3.86
C TYR A 104 19.42 -0.33 -2.62
N MET A 105 20.54 -0.48 -1.91
CA MET A 105 21.07 0.46 -0.94
C MET A 105 22.51 0.79 -1.38
N GLY A 106 22.68 1.77 -2.24
CA GLY A 106 23.95 2.03 -2.93
C GLY A 106 24.38 0.83 -3.77
N ASP A 107 25.56 0.27 -3.50
CA ASP A 107 26.07 -0.90 -4.22
C ASP A 107 25.47 -2.25 -3.75
N GLN A 108 24.70 -2.24 -2.66
CA GLN A 108 24.09 -3.45 -2.13
C GLN A 108 22.75 -3.75 -2.82
N LEU A 109 22.66 -4.88 -3.52
CA LEU A 109 21.39 -5.41 -4.03
C LEU A 109 20.57 -5.95 -2.85
N LEU A 110 19.36 -5.39 -2.64
CA LEU A 110 18.42 -5.81 -1.61
C LEU A 110 17.42 -6.84 -2.13
N ALA A 111 16.95 -6.65 -3.37
CA ALA A 111 16.02 -7.57 -4.02
C ALA A 111 16.10 -7.44 -5.55
N ASP A 112 15.92 -8.56 -6.26
CA ASP A 112 15.86 -8.63 -7.72
C ASP A 112 14.53 -9.31 -8.11
N PHE A 113 13.78 -8.65 -8.99
CA PHE A 113 12.46 -9.04 -9.43
C PHE A 113 12.32 -8.97 -10.95
N THR A 114 11.37 -9.73 -11.50
CA THR A 114 10.68 -9.29 -12.71
C THR A 114 9.65 -8.22 -12.35
N LYS A 115 9.21 -7.37 -13.30
CA LYS A 115 8.13 -6.39 -13.06
C LYS A 115 6.86 -7.08 -12.54
N TYR A 116 6.54 -8.28 -13.05
CA TYR A 116 5.46 -9.09 -12.51
C TYR A 116 5.63 -9.42 -11.02
N SER A 117 6.78 -9.98 -10.64
CA SER A 117 7.03 -10.35 -9.25
C SER A 117 7.17 -9.13 -8.33
N ALA A 118 7.63 -7.98 -8.83
CA ALA A 118 7.65 -6.73 -8.09
C ALA A 118 6.22 -6.24 -7.78
N ILE A 119 5.31 -6.24 -8.77
CA ILE A 119 3.89 -5.91 -8.55
C ILE A 119 3.25 -6.89 -7.55
N ARG A 120 3.51 -8.19 -7.70
CA ARG A 120 3.03 -9.20 -6.72
C ARG A 120 3.57 -8.94 -5.31
N HIS A 121 4.83 -8.50 -5.20
CA HIS A 121 5.40 -8.10 -3.91
C HIS A 121 4.65 -6.89 -3.32
N ALA A 122 4.36 -5.86 -4.13
CA ALA A 122 3.55 -4.72 -3.69
C ALA A 122 2.18 -5.14 -3.16
N LEU A 123 1.46 -6.02 -3.88
CA LEU A 123 0.15 -6.52 -3.45
C LEU A 123 0.22 -7.35 -2.15
N ASN A 124 1.28 -8.14 -1.99
CA ASN A 124 1.51 -8.90 -0.75
C ASN A 124 1.81 -7.95 0.44
N GLN A 125 2.60 -6.90 0.24
CA GLN A 125 2.85 -5.87 1.24
C GLN A 125 1.57 -5.12 1.61
N LEU A 126 0.74 -4.77 0.60
CA LEU A 126 -0.55 -4.13 0.82
C LEU A 126 -1.46 -4.99 1.71
N THR A 127 -1.62 -6.26 1.37
CA THR A 127 -2.40 -7.23 2.15
C THR A 127 -1.86 -7.36 3.57
N HIS A 128 -0.54 -7.50 3.73
CA HIS A 128 0.12 -7.62 5.03
C HIS A 128 -0.15 -6.41 5.94
N HIS A 129 0.10 -5.20 5.46
CA HIS A 129 -0.07 -3.99 6.25
C HIS A 129 -1.54 -3.63 6.48
N ARG A 130 -2.43 -3.90 5.52
CA ARG A 130 -3.87 -3.72 5.70
C ARG A 130 -4.44 -4.68 6.76
N ALA A 131 -3.94 -5.91 6.85
CA ALA A 131 -4.30 -6.83 7.92
C ALA A 131 -3.84 -6.30 9.30
N GLN A 132 -2.64 -5.73 9.39
CA GLN A 132 -2.19 -5.06 10.62
C GLN A 132 -3.09 -3.87 10.97
N LEU A 133 -3.47 -3.05 10.01
CA LEU A 133 -4.40 -1.92 10.21
C LEU A 133 -5.75 -2.41 10.77
N GLY A 134 -6.28 -3.54 10.27
CA GLY A 134 -7.49 -4.15 10.77
C GLY A 134 -7.38 -4.57 12.25
N VAL A 135 -6.22 -5.08 12.68
CA VAL A 135 -5.96 -5.37 14.10
C VAL A 135 -5.96 -4.08 14.93
N TYR A 136 -5.33 -3.00 14.45
CA TYR A 136 -5.35 -1.71 15.14
C TYR A 136 -6.76 -1.16 15.27
N TYR A 137 -7.57 -1.28 14.23
CA TYR A 137 -8.99 -0.88 14.26
C TYR A 137 -9.73 -1.66 15.34
N ARG A 138 -9.58 -2.98 15.37
CA ARG A 138 -10.23 -3.82 16.39
C ARG A 138 -9.83 -3.42 17.82
N LEU A 139 -8.56 -3.16 18.06
CA LEU A 139 -8.04 -2.75 19.38
C LEU A 139 -8.47 -1.33 19.81
N THR A 140 -9.00 -0.55 18.88
CA THR A 140 -9.43 0.84 19.12
C THR A 140 -10.92 1.06 18.88
N ASP A 141 -11.70 -0.03 18.80
CA ASP A 141 -13.16 -0.02 18.60
C ASP A 141 -13.61 0.66 17.30
N ILE A 142 -12.77 0.61 16.25
CA ILE A 142 -13.11 1.04 14.91
C ILE A 142 -13.66 -0.15 14.13
N PRO A 143 -14.78 -0.01 13.39
CA PRO A 143 -15.29 -1.07 12.54
C PRO A 143 -14.26 -1.55 11.53
N VAL A 144 -14.10 -2.87 11.43
CA VAL A 144 -13.16 -3.51 10.49
C VAL A 144 -13.92 -3.92 9.24
N PRO A 145 -13.63 -3.37 8.05
CA PRO A 145 -14.26 -3.79 6.81
C PRO A 145 -13.97 -5.25 6.45
N GLY A 146 -14.90 -5.88 5.74
CA GLY A 146 -14.63 -7.14 5.06
C GLY A 146 -13.56 -6.97 3.97
N SER A 147 -12.72 -7.97 3.78
CA SER A 147 -11.66 -7.97 2.76
C SER A 147 -11.83 -9.13 1.76
N TYR A 148 -11.29 -10.30 2.07
CA TYR A 148 -11.47 -11.52 1.25
C TYR A 148 -12.63 -12.40 1.76
N GLY A 149 -13.29 -11.92 2.79
CA GLY A 149 -14.43 -12.54 3.46
C GLY A 149 -15.12 -11.54 4.36
N PRO A 150 -16.25 -11.88 5.00
CA PRO A 150 -16.94 -11.01 5.93
C PRO A 150 -16.06 -10.74 7.16
N SER A 151 -16.34 -9.63 7.84
CA SER A 151 -15.81 -9.35 9.17
C SER A 151 -16.93 -9.48 10.22
N ALA A 152 -16.60 -9.27 11.50
CA ALA A 152 -17.61 -9.18 12.54
C ALA A 152 -18.53 -7.94 12.37
N ASP A 153 -18.05 -6.92 11.67
CA ASP A 153 -18.72 -5.62 11.49
C ASP A 153 -19.37 -5.46 10.11
N GLU A 154 -18.94 -6.25 9.09
CA GLU A 154 -19.46 -6.22 7.73
C GLU A 154 -19.77 -7.63 7.25
N GLN A 155 -21.06 -7.92 7.07
CA GLN A 155 -21.52 -9.20 6.55
C GLN A 155 -21.79 -9.11 5.05
N TYR A 156 -21.62 -10.20 4.32
CA TYR A 156 -22.14 -10.27 2.97
C TYR A 156 -23.69 -10.21 3.01
N MET A 157 -24.23 -9.28 2.28
CA MET A 157 -25.67 -9.26 1.97
C MET A 157 -25.98 -10.18 0.80
#